data_94906bd1bf9d04a9e0d1a516bbbf8ade
#
_entry.id   94906bd1bf9d04a9e0d1a516bbbf8ade
#
_cell.length_a   1.000
_cell.length_b   1.000
_cell.length_c   1.000
_cell.angle_alpha   90.00
_cell.angle_beta   90.00
_cell.angle_gamma   90.00
#
_symmetry.space_group_name_H-M   'P 1'
#
loop_
_entity.id
_entity.type
_entity.pdbx_description
1 polymer ?
#
loop_
_entity_poly.entity_id
_entity_poly.type
_entity_poly.pdbx_seq_one_letter_code
_entity_poly.pdbx_strand_id
1 'polypeptide(L)'
;MEPLLTFSGVELYYDQVYALRNVSLEVNEGETVALIGANGAGKTSILRAITGLRKIRSGQIRFRGQRIDGRPPDELVKMGIAMVPEGRRSFPLMSVKDNLLMGAFTRHDKAEVARTLEAVLARFPRLRERYGQAAGTMSGGEQQMLVIGRALMSRPTLLLLDEPSLGIAPKLVQDIARSIVAINRDEKVSVLLVEQNSRIALKISARAYALSTGAVALSGRSAELLNDERVKKLYLGGEL
;
A
#
# COMPACT_ATOMS: atom_id res chain seq x y z
N MET A 1 -5.66 19.95 10.61
CA MET A 1 -6.26 19.44 9.35
C MET A 1 -6.84 18.06 9.64
N GLU A 2 -7.98 17.75 9.08
CA GLU A 2 -8.58 16.42 9.23
C GLU A 2 -7.73 15.40 8.44
N PRO A 3 -7.43 14.21 9.02
CA PRO A 3 -6.68 13.18 8.31
C PRO A 3 -7.38 12.70 7.04
N LEU A 4 -6.61 12.33 6.01
CA LEU A 4 -7.13 11.75 4.76
C LEU A 4 -7.84 10.41 5.03
N LEU A 5 -7.21 9.56 5.85
CA LEU A 5 -7.75 8.27 6.28
C LEU A 5 -7.74 8.21 7.80
N THR A 6 -8.87 7.81 8.40
CA THR A 6 -8.95 7.46 9.81
C THR A 6 -9.49 6.04 9.99
N PHE A 7 -8.88 5.32 10.92
CA PHE A 7 -9.24 3.98 11.33
C PHE A 7 -9.46 4.04 12.86
N SER A 8 -10.68 3.89 13.32
CA SER A 8 -11.02 4.21 14.71
C SER A 8 -11.65 3.02 15.42
N GLY A 9 -10.95 2.44 16.39
CA GLY A 9 -11.43 1.36 17.23
C GLY A 9 -11.86 0.12 16.46
N VAL A 10 -11.17 -0.22 15.36
CA VAL A 10 -11.61 -1.26 14.44
C VAL A 10 -11.28 -2.65 14.95
N GLU A 11 -12.31 -3.51 14.93
CA GLU A 11 -12.19 -4.93 15.16
C GLU A 11 -12.51 -5.72 13.88
N LEU A 12 -11.71 -6.73 13.59
CA LEU A 12 -11.92 -7.62 12.46
C LEU A 12 -11.61 -9.06 12.84
N TYR A 13 -12.43 -9.96 12.33
CA TYR A 13 -12.30 -11.41 12.56
C TYR A 13 -12.19 -12.15 11.24
N TYR A 14 -11.46 -13.26 11.26
CA TYR A 14 -11.58 -14.34 10.31
C TYR A 14 -12.22 -15.52 11.05
N ASP A 15 -13.49 -15.80 10.73
CA ASP A 15 -14.34 -16.73 11.47
C ASP A 15 -14.42 -16.35 12.96
N GLN A 16 -13.79 -17.11 13.84
CA GLN A 16 -13.73 -16.83 15.28
C GLN A 16 -12.37 -16.28 15.77
N VAL A 17 -11.41 -16.11 14.85
CA VAL A 17 -10.07 -15.66 15.19
C VAL A 17 -9.95 -14.14 15.01
N TYR A 18 -9.51 -13.45 16.04
CA TYR A 18 -9.20 -12.03 15.96
C TYR A 18 -8.04 -11.78 14.97
N ALA A 19 -8.30 -10.92 14.01
CA ALA A 19 -7.24 -10.38 13.14
C ALA A 19 -6.87 -8.94 13.51
N LEU A 20 -7.86 -8.15 13.98
CA LEU A 20 -7.64 -6.79 14.48
C LEU A 20 -8.42 -6.60 15.79
N ARG A 21 -7.76 -5.97 16.78
CA ARG A 21 -8.29 -5.70 18.10
C ARG A 21 -8.18 -4.22 18.42
N ASN A 22 -9.31 -3.50 18.37
CA ASN A 22 -9.38 -2.07 18.71
C ASN A 22 -8.28 -1.22 18.05
N VAL A 23 -8.05 -1.45 16.74
CA VAL A 23 -7.00 -0.75 16.00
C VAL A 23 -7.44 0.67 15.67
N SER A 24 -6.57 1.63 15.96
CA SER A 24 -6.73 3.03 15.54
C SER A 24 -5.46 3.52 14.86
N LEU A 25 -5.59 4.16 13.70
CA LEU A 25 -4.50 4.78 12.97
C LEU A 25 -5.03 5.88 12.04
N GLU A 26 -4.11 6.72 11.58
CA GLU A 26 -4.41 7.84 10.70
C GLU A 26 -3.34 7.97 9.61
N VAL A 27 -3.76 8.47 8.45
CA VAL A 27 -2.88 8.90 7.36
C VAL A 27 -3.30 10.32 6.97
N ASN A 28 -2.36 11.26 7.02
CA ASN A 28 -2.60 12.62 6.55
C ASN A 28 -2.44 12.74 5.04
N GLU A 29 -2.98 13.80 4.45
CA GLU A 29 -2.82 14.06 3.03
C GLU A 29 -1.34 14.30 2.68
N GLY A 30 -0.84 13.64 1.62
CA GLY A 30 0.55 13.70 1.20
C GLY A 30 1.54 13.02 2.15
N GLU A 31 1.09 12.25 3.13
CA GLU A 31 1.94 11.54 4.07
C GLU A 31 2.23 10.10 3.62
N THR A 32 3.44 9.62 3.90
CA THR A 32 3.76 8.18 3.87
C THR A 32 3.77 7.64 5.29
N VAL A 33 2.89 6.69 5.58
CA VAL A 33 2.78 5.99 6.86
C VAL A 33 3.14 4.52 6.67
N ALA A 34 3.93 3.96 7.57
CA ALA A 34 4.27 2.54 7.55
C ALA A 34 3.47 1.74 8.60
N LEU A 35 3.05 0.54 8.20
CA LEU A 35 2.58 -0.51 9.10
C LEU A 35 3.65 -1.60 9.16
N ILE A 36 4.26 -1.77 10.32
CA ILE A 36 5.32 -2.74 10.55
C ILE A 36 4.90 -3.78 11.59
N GLY A 37 5.52 -4.95 11.58
CA GLY A 37 5.23 -6.04 12.52
C GLY A 37 5.49 -7.40 11.92
N ALA A 38 5.52 -8.43 12.74
CA ALA A 38 5.73 -9.82 12.32
C ALA A 38 4.63 -10.33 11.38
N ASN A 39 4.86 -11.47 10.74
CA ASN A 39 3.82 -12.14 9.97
C ASN A 39 2.65 -12.52 10.88
N GLY A 40 1.44 -12.32 10.37
CA GLY A 40 0.22 -12.55 11.16
C GLY A 40 -0.16 -11.42 12.14
N ALA A 41 0.63 -10.34 12.24
CA ALA A 41 0.32 -9.21 13.14
C ALA A 41 -0.94 -8.40 12.76
N GLY A 42 -1.57 -8.66 11.60
CA GLY A 42 -2.78 -7.97 11.16
C GLY A 42 -2.59 -6.92 10.08
N LYS A 43 -1.36 -6.68 9.59
CA LYS A 43 -1.03 -5.64 8.60
C LYS A 43 -1.90 -5.70 7.33
N THR A 44 -1.91 -6.83 6.63
CA THR A 44 -2.75 -7.06 5.43
C THR A 44 -4.25 -6.97 5.74
N SER A 45 -4.67 -7.33 6.96
CA SER A 45 -6.08 -7.23 7.38
C SER A 45 -6.55 -5.77 7.44
N ILE A 46 -5.69 -4.83 7.85
CA ILE A 46 -5.97 -3.39 7.79
C ILE A 46 -6.21 -2.97 6.33
N LEU A 47 -5.33 -3.34 5.40
CA LEU A 47 -5.51 -3.00 3.98
C LEU A 47 -6.78 -3.60 3.39
N ARG A 48 -7.10 -4.85 3.75
CA ARG A 48 -8.34 -5.52 3.30
C ARG A 48 -9.60 -4.88 3.87
N ALA A 49 -9.55 -4.35 5.09
CA ALA A 49 -10.65 -3.59 5.68
C ALA A 49 -10.86 -2.24 4.96
N ILE A 50 -9.78 -1.51 4.67
CA ILE A 50 -9.82 -0.23 3.95
C ILE A 50 -10.39 -0.42 2.54
N THR A 51 -10.03 -1.51 1.86
CA THR A 51 -10.43 -1.79 0.47
C THR A 51 -11.78 -2.50 0.35
N GLY A 52 -12.52 -2.70 1.46
CA GLY A 52 -13.81 -3.38 1.45
C GLY A 52 -13.76 -4.89 1.17
N LEU A 53 -12.54 -5.46 1.03
CA LEU A 53 -12.34 -6.91 0.84
C LEU A 53 -12.66 -7.73 2.09
N ARG A 54 -12.72 -7.09 3.25
CA ARG A 54 -13.17 -7.68 4.52
C ARG A 54 -14.00 -6.68 5.30
N LYS A 55 -15.12 -7.14 5.81
CA LYS A 55 -15.99 -6.35 6.69
C LYS A 55 -15.40 -6.29 8.09
N ILE A 56 -15.44 -5.13 8.69
CA ILE A 56 -15.12 -4.93 10.10
C ILE A 56 -16.30 -5.37 10.97
N ARG A 57 -16.03 -5.79 12.21
CA ARG A 57 -17.06 -6.14 13.20
C ARG A 57 -17.55 -4.91 13.96
N SER A 58 -16.62 -4.06 14.36
CA SER A 58 -16.91 -2.82 15.09
C SER A 58 -15.89 -1.73 14.73
N GLY A 59 -16.14 -0.52 15.19
CA GLY A 59 -15.34 0.66 14.85
C GLY A 59 -15.82 1.34 13.56
N GLN A 60 -14.97 2.15 12.98
CA GLN A 60 -15.25 2.85 11.74
C GLN A 60 -13.99 3.16 10.95
N ILE A 61 -14.13 3.24 9.62
CA ILE A 61 -13.09 3.68 8.70
C ILE A 61 -13.64 4.85 7.92
N ARG A 62 -12.89 5.98 7.90
CA ARG A 62 -13.28 7.16 7.13
C ARG A 62 -12.17 7.55 6.15
N PHE A 63 -12.56 7.97 4.97
CA PHE A 63 -11.70 8.53 3.96
C PHE A 63 -12.24 9.89 3.54
N ARG A 64 -11.43 10.95 3.69
CA ARG A 64 -11.87 12.35 3.52
C ARG A 64 -13.15 12.67 4.32
N GLY A 65 -13.18 12.27 5.58
CA GLY A 65 -14.32 12.43 6.47
C GLY A 65 -15.52 11.53 6.19
N GLN A 66 -15.60 10.88 5.01
CA GLN A 66 -16.70 9.98 4.65
C GLN A 66 -16.47 8.56 5.17
N ARG A 67 -17.48 7.95 5.75
CA ARG A 67 -17.45 6.55 6.18
C ARG A 67 -17.37 5.62 4.97
N ILE A 68 -16.37 4.71 4.97
CA ILE A 68 -16.09 3.81 3.86
C ILE A 68 -16.18 2.33 4.22
N ASP A 69 -16.22 1.98 5.50
CA ASP A 69 -16.34 0.57 5.90
C ASP A 69 -17.64 -0.04 5.35
N GLY A 70 -17.50 -1.21 4.71
CA GLY A 70 -18.61 -1.91 4.04
C GLY A 70 -18.94 -1.43 2.62
N ARG A 71 -18.27 -0.40 2.09
CA ARG A 71 -18.40 -0.04 0.66
C ARG A 71 -17.76 -1.09 -0.24
N PRO A 72 -18.29 -1.31 -1.43
CA PRO A 72 -17.70 -2.23 -2.41
C PRO A 72 -16.37 -1.69 -2.95
N PRO A 73 -15.41 -2.57 -3.30
CA PRO A 73 -14.07 -2.17 -3.74
C PRO A 73 -14.05 -1.23 -4.95
N ASP A 74 -14.95 -1.40 -5.91
CA ASP A 74 -15.03 -0.56 -7.10
C ASP A 74 -15.41 0.90 -6.78
N GLU A 75 -16.26 1.13 -5.78
CA GLU A 75 -16.55 2.49 -5.29
C GLU A 75 -15.31 3.13 -4.65
N LEU A 76 -14.56 2.35 -3.86
CA LEU A 76 -13.36 2.83 -3.18
C LEU A 76 -12.26 3.23 -4.17
N VAL A 77 -12.12 2.49 -5.27
CA VAL A 77 -11.22 2.89 -6.37
C VAL A 77 -11.66 4.22 -7.00
N LYS A 78 -12.97 4.41 -7.25
CA LYS A 78 -13.51 5.67 -7.77
C LYS A 78 -13.32 6.84 -6.80
N MET A 79 -13.29 6.57 -5.49
CA MET A 79 -12.99 7.57 -4.46
C MET A 79 -11.50 7.95 -4.40
N GLY A 80 -10.62 7.19 -5.06
CA GLY A 80 -9.19 7.48 -5.14
C GLY A 80 -8.33 6.60 -4.21
N ILE A 81 -8.82 5.43 -3.80
CA ILE A 81 -8.03 4.45 -3.05
C ILE A 81 -7.57 3.35 -4.02
N ALA A 82 -6.26 3.14 -4.15
CA ALA A 82 -5.71 2.03 -4.92
C ALA A 82 -4.84 1.12 -4.04
N MET A 83 -4.87 -0.18 -4.32
CA MET A 83 -4.08 -1.17 -3.59
C MET A 83 -3.19 -1.98 -4.52
N VAL A 84 -1.95 -2.13 -4.13
CA VAL A 84 -1.00 -3.11 -4.68
C VAL A 84 -0.91 -4.27 -3.68
N PRO A 85 -1.54 -5.40 -3.96
CA PRO A 85 -1.51 -6.56 -3.06
C PRO A 85 -0.15 -7.27 -3.12
N GLU A 86 0.14 -8.03 -2.08
CA GLU A 86 1.26 -8.97 -2.04
C GLU A 86 1.24 -9.96 -3.21
N GLY A 87 2.42 -10.39 -3.67
CA GLY A 87 2.56 -11.49 -4.63
C GLY A 87 2.52 -11.05 -6.09
N ARG A 88 2.84 -9.79 -6.40
CA ARG A 88 3.05 -9.32 -7.79
C ARG A 88 1.88 -9.67 -8.72
N ARG A 89 0.65 -9.35 -8.32
CA ARG A 89 -0.60 -9.70 -8.99
C ARG A 89 -0.76 -9.02 -10.37
N SER A 90 0.22 -9.23 -11.28
CA SER A 90 0.06 -8.87 -12.70
C SER A 90 -0.85 -9.87 -13.43
N PHE A 91 -1.33 -9.49 -14.60
CA PHE A 91 -1.97 -10.40 -15.55
C PHE A 91 -0.88 -10.97 -16.47
N PRO A 92 -0.38 -12.19 -16.24
CA PRO A 92 0.86 -12.68 -16.83
C PRO A 92 0.80 -12.85 -18.35
N LEU A 93 -0.37 -13.16 -18.92
CA LEU A 93 -0.58 -13.34 -20.36
C LEU A 93 -0.84 -12.03 -21.10
N MET A 94 -1.13 -10.94 -20.38
CA MET A 94 -1.32 -9.62 -20.97
C MET A 94 0.01 -8.90 -21.13
N SER A 95 0.09 -8.01 -22.12
CA SER A 95 1.25 -7.13 -22.29
C SER A 95 1.43 -6.17 -21.11
N VAL A 96 2.62 -5.57 -20.98
CA VAL A 96 2.87 -4.46 -20.04
C VAL A 96 1.87 -3.34 -20.28
N LYS A 97 1.67 -2.95 -21.54
CA LYS A 97 0.68 -1.95 -21.95
C LYS A 97 -0.71 -2.26 -21.38
N ASP A 98 -1.21 -3.45 -21.68
CA ASP A 98 -2.58 -3.81 -21.30
C ASP A 98 -2.73 -3.91 -19.79
N ASN A 99 -1.73 -4.45 -19.09
CA ASN A 99 -1.70 -4.41 -17.61
C ASN A 99 -1.82 -2.99 -17.07
N LEU A 100 -1.08 -2.02 -17.63
CA LEU A 100 -1.17 -0.62 -17.20
C LEU A 100 -2.56 -0.04 -17.48
N LEU A 101 -3.08 -0.24 -18.70
CA LEU A 101 -4.39 0.27 -19.10
C LEU A 101 -5.55 -0.30 -18.25
N MET A 102 -5.44 -1.54 -17.77
CA MET A 102 -6.41 -2.10 -16.81
C MET A 102 -6.51 -1.27 -15.54
N GLY A 103 -5.45 -0.60 -15.11
CA GLY A 103 -5.48 0.30 -13.95
C GLY A 103 -6.33 1.57 -14.16
N ALA A 104 -6.59 1.94 -15.41
CA ALA A 104 -7.43 3.09 -15.76
C ALA A 104 -8.90 2.71 -16.03
N PHE A 105 -9.33 1.49 -15.69
CA PHE A 105 -10.65 0.94 -16.04
C PHE A 105 -11.83 1.85 -15.62
N THR A 106 -11.70 2.58 -14.51
CA THR A 106 -12.74 3.50 -14.00
C THR A 106 -12.70 4.90 -14.63
N ARG A 107 -11.74 5.16 -15.55
CA ARG A 107 -11.51 6.49 -16.15
C ARG A 107 -11.94 6.50 -17.61
N HIS A 108 -12.66 7.57 -17.99
CA HIS A 108 -13.26 7.68 -19.34
C HIS A 108 -12.55 8.70 -20.24
N ASP A 109 -11.81 9.65 -19.68
CA ASP A 109 -11.05 10.63 -20.45
C ASP A 109 -9.77 9.98 -21.02
N LYS A 110 -9.81 9.66 -22.32
CA LYS A 110 -8.71 9.02 -23.04
C LYS A 110 -7.44 9.87 -23.06
N ALA A 111 -7.56 11.19 -23.16
CA ALA A 111 -6.41 12.10 -23.20
C ALA A 111 -5.71 12.12 -21.82
N GLU A 112 -6.48 12.17 -20.75
CA GLU A 112 -5.92 12.07 -19.39
C GLU A 112 -5.30 10.70 -19.10
N VAL A 113 -5.92 9.61 -19.56
CA VAL A 113 -5.37 8.26 -19.44
C VAL A 113 -4.03 8.16 -20.16
N ALA A 114 -3.94 8.72 -21.38
CA ALA A 114 -2.70 8.75 -22.16
C ALA A 114 -1.60 9.56 -21.44
N ARG A 115 -1.92 10.74 -20.90
CA ARG A 115 -0.97 11.55 -20.09
C ARG A 115 -0.47 10.77 -18.87
N THR A 116 -1.38 10.09 -18.16
CA THR A 116 -0.99 9.29 -16.99
C THR A 116 -0.10 8.12 -17.37
N LEU A 117 -0.40 7.45 -18.49
CA LEU A 117 0.41 6.36 -19.02
C LEU A 117 1.85 6.81 -19.32
N GLU A 118 2.01 7.96 -19.99
CA GLU A 118 3.33 8.53 -20.26
C GLU A 118 4.09 8.87 -18.97
N ALA A 119 3.42 9.42 -17.97
CA ALA A 119 4.02 9.70 -16.66
C ALA A 119 4.49 8.42 -15.95
N VAL A 120 3.67 7.35 -15.97
CA VAL A 120 4.04 6.05 -15.41
C VAL A 120 5.22 5.43 -16.15
N LEU A 121 5.24 5.49 -17.48
CA LEU A 121 6.34 4.98 -18.29
C LEU A 121 7.64 5.81 -18.14
N ALA A 122 7.53 7.10 -17.88
CA ALA A 122 8.68 7.94 -17.55
C ALA A 122 9.26 7.60 -16.17
N ARG A 123 8.40 7.28 -15.20
CA ARG A 123 8.81 6.85 -13.85
C ARG A 123 9.45 5.47 -13.84
N PHE A 124 8.96 4.57 -14.67
CA PHE A 124 9.45 3.19 -14.80
C PHE A 124 9.97 2.90 -16.22
N PRO A 125 11.18 3.38 -16.60
CA PRO A 125 11.70 3.25 -17.96
C PRO A 125 11.75 1.79 -18.46
N ARG A 126 11.99 0.83 -17.55
CA ARG A 126 11.98 -0.60 -17.89
C ARG A 126 10.63 -1.09 -18.42
N LEU A 127 9.52 -0.49 -17.98
CA LEU A 127 8.20 -0.81 -18.50
C LEU A 127 8.02 -0.29 -19.93
N ARG A 128 8.64 0.86 -20.25
CA ARG A 128 8.65 1.41 -21.61
C ARG A 128 9.43 0.51 -22.57
N GLU A 129 10.62 0.06 -22.15
CA GLU A 129 11.46 -0.84 -22.96
C GLU A 129 10.75 -2.16 -23.29
N ARG A 130 9.86 -2.61 -22.41
CA ARG A 130 9.15 -3.89 -22.48
C ARG A 130 7.65 -3.75 -22.77
N TYR A 131 7.24 -2.62 -23.33
CA TYR A 131 5.84 -2.20 -23.43
C TYR A 131 4.90 -3.21 -24.06
N GLY A 132 5.36 -3.92 -25.12
CA GLY A 132 4.61 -4.99 -25.79
C GLY A 132 4.85 -6.39 -25.23
N GLN A 133 5.77 -6.55 -24.25
CA GLN A 133 6.13 -7.86 -23.73
C GLN A 133 5.05 -8.41 -22.78
N ALA A 134 4.84 -9.72 -22.76
CA ALA A 134 3.95 -10.38 -21.81
C ALA A 134 4.51 -10.24 -20.37
N ALA A 135 3.67 -9.80 -19.42
CA ALA A 135 4.08 -9.50 -18.05
C ALA A 135 4.68 -10.71 -17.33
N GLY A 136 4.23 -11.92 -17.62
CA GLY A 136 4.72 -13.15 -17.02
C GLY A 136 6.18 -13.47 -17.34
N THR A 137 6.75 -12.86 -18.40
CA THR A 137 8.15 -13.09 -18.80
C THR A 137 9.14 -12.08 -18.19
N MET A 138 8.64 -11.14 -17.39
CA MET A 138 9.43 -10.11 -16.73
C MET A 138 10.04 -10.62 -15.42
N SER A 139 11.15 -10.01 -15.00
CA SER A 139 11.71 -10.26 -13.67
C SER A 139 10.75 -9.84 -12.55
N GLY A 140 10.89 -10.44 -11.35
CA GLY A 140 10.01 -10.14 -10.23
C GLY A 140 9.99 -8.65 -9.83
N GLY A 141 11.11 -7.95 -9.94
CA GLY A 141 11.16 -6.51 -9.67
C GLY A 141 10.46 -5.69 -10.75
N GLU A 142 10.59 -6.07 -12.02
CA GLU A 142 9.85 -5.42 -13.13
C GLU A 142 8.35 -5.65 -13.01
N GLN A 143 7.93 -6.88 -12.63
CA GLN A 143 6.52 -7.17 -12.34
C GLN A 143 5.99 -6.33 -11.17
N GLN A 144 6.81 -6.10 -10.13
CA GLN A 144 6.43 -5.23 -9.01
C GLN A 144 6.26 -3.77 -9.47
N MET A 145 7.20 -3.26 -10.28
CA MET A 145 7.06 -1.93 -10.89
C MET A 145 5.79 -1.84 -11.76
N LEU A 146 5.46 -2.90 -12.50
CA LEU A 146 4.26 -2.96 -13.33
C LEU A 146 2.97 -2.87 -12.49
N VAL A 147 2.86 -3.63 -11.39
CA VAL A 147 1.64 -3.58 -10.55
C VAL A 147 1.50 -2.25 -9.80
N ILE A 148 2.63 -1.62 -9.40
CA ILE A 148 2.62 -0.25 -8.86
C ILE A 148 2.18 0.73 -9.95
N GLY A 149 2.77 0.65 -11.15
CA GLY A 149 2.39 1.47 -12.30
C GLY A 149 0.91 1.33 -12.64
N ARG A 150 0.38 0.11 -12.64
CA ARG A 150 -1.05 -0.16 -12.83
C ARG A 150 -1.92 0.52 -11.78
N ALA A 151 -1.53 0.50 -10.51
CA ALA A 151 -2.25 1.20 -9.46
C ALA A 151 -2.26 2.73 -9.67
N LEU A 152 -1.13 3.31 -10.12
CA LEU A 152 -1.02 4.73 -10.43
C LEU A 152 -1.91 5.16 -11.61
N MET A 153 -2.22 4.24 -12.54
CA MET A 153 -3.12 4.55 -13.65
C MET A 153 -4.53 4.96 -13.22
N SER A 154 -4.97 4.59 -12.01
CA SER A 154 -6.25 5.07 -11.44
C SER A 154 -6.16 6.51 -10.91
N ARG A 155 -4.98 7.15 -10.85
CA ARG A 155 -4.69 8.44 -10.20
C ARG A 155 -5.17 8.47 -8.73
N PRO A 156 -4.65 7.59 -7.90
CA PRO A 156 -5.11 7.51 -6.52
C PRO A 156 -4.65 8.73 -5.71
N THR A 157 -5.42 9.08 -4.67
CA THR A 157 -4.98 9.98 -3.60
C THR A 157 -4.39 9.22 -2.42
N LEU A 158 -4.78 7.96 -2.27
CA LEU A 158 -4.23 7.02 -1.28
C LEU A 158 -3.79 5.73 -1.99
N LEU A 159 -2.51 5.43 -1.91
CA LEU A 159 -1.91 4.20 -2.41
C LEU A 159 -1.59 3.27 -1.23
N LEU A 160 -2.19 2.10 -1.23
CA LEU A 160 -1.96 1.03 -0.27
C LEU A 160 -0.98 0.02 -0.87
N LEU A 161 0.13 -0.24 -0.20
CA LEU A 161 1.18 -1.16 -0.65
C LEU A 161 1.34 -2.30 0.36
N ASP A 162 1.10 -3.54 -0.07
CA ASP A 162 1.22 -4.74 0.76
C ASP A 162 2.51 -5.49 0.44
N GLU A 163 3.51 -5.36 1.30
CA GLU A 163 4.84 -5.99 1.22
C GLU A 163 5.50 -5.88 -0.17
N PRO A 164 5.63 -4.66 -0.73
CA PRO A 164 6.12 -4.47 -2.10
C PRO A 164 7.56 -4.91 -2.32
N SER A 165 8.34 -5.13 -1.26
CA SER A 165 9.74 -5.59 -1.36
C SER A 165 9.92 -7.10 -1.22
N LEU A 166 8.86 -7.86 -0.90
CA LEU A 166 8.95 -9.29 -0.61
C LEU A 166 9.44 -10.12 -1.80
N GLY A 167 10.48 -10.91 -1.56
CA GLY A 167 11.05 -11.80 -2.58
C GLY A 167 11.71 -11.08 -3.76
N ILE A 168 12.17 -9.85 -3.56
CA ILE A 168 12.85 -9.04 -4.57
C ILE A 168 14.34 -8.90 -4.21
N ALA A 169 15.20 -8.88 -5.24
CA ALA A 169 16.63 -8.69 -5.05
C ALA A 169 16.95 -7.34 -4.38
N PRO A 170 17.94 -7.26 -3.48
CA PRO A 170 18.19 -6.07 -2.66
C PRO A 170 18.36 -4.76 -3.44
N LYS A 171 18.97 -4.80 -4.62
CA LYS A 171 19.13 -3.61 -5.49
C LYS A 171 17.77 -3.08 -5.95
N LEU A 172 16.87 -3.97 -6.38
CA LEU A 172 15.54 -3.59 -6.86
C LEU A 172 14.62 -3.13 -5.73
N VAL A 173 14.81 -3.62 -4.51
CA VAL A 173 14.13 -3.12 -3.32
C VAL A 173 14.40 -1.64 -3.10
N GLN A 174 15.67 -1.20 -3.28
CA GLN A 174 16.02 0.21 -3.18
C GLN A 174 15.38 1.05 -4.30
N ASP A 175 15.27 0.50 -5.52
CA ASP A 175 14.61 1.18 -6.65
C ASP A 175 13.11 1.36 -6.38
N ILE A 176 12.44 0.34 -5.84
CA ILE A 176 11.04 0.41 -5.42
C ILE A 176 10.87 1.45 -4.31
N ALA A 177 11.71 1.42 -3.28
CA ALA A 177 11.66 2.40 -2.19
C ALA A 177 11.83 3.84 -2.71
N ARG A 178 12.79 4.09 -3.60
CA ARG A 178 12.98 5.40 -4.26
C ARG A 178 11.74 5.80 -5.07
N SER A 179 11.13 4.86 -5.78
CA SER A 179 9.91 5.12 -6.55
C SER A 179 8.73 5.51 -5.66
N ILE A 180 8.55 4.84 -4.50
CA ILE A 180 7.51 5.17 -3.53
C ILE A 180 7.71 6.59 -2.98
N VAL A 181 8.93 6.94 -2.58
CA VAL A 181 9.26 8.30 -2.12
C VAL A 181 8.97 9.34 -3.20
N ALA A 182 9.35 9.06 -4.45
CA ALA A 182 9.12 9.96 -5.56
C ALA A 182 7.62 10.12 -5.88
N ILE A 183 6.82 9.05 -5.85
CA ILE A 183 5.37 9.10 -6.02
C ILE A 183 4.75 10.02 -4.96
N ASN A 184 5.10 9.82 -3.70
CA ASN A 184 4.58 10.66 -2.61
C ASN A 184 5.00 12.14 -2.76
N ARG A 185 6.29 12.40 -3.02
CA ARG A 185 6.83 13.77 -3.10
C ARG A 185 6.30 14.54 -4.32
N ASP A 186 6.35 13.92 -5.51
CA ASP A 186 6.13 14.59 -6.79
C ASP A 186 4.64 14.66 -7.14
N GLU A 187 3.88 13.60 -6.84
CA GLU A 187 2.46 13.48 -7.18
C GLU A 187 1.53 13.74 -5.99
N LYS A 188 2.09 13.97 -4.79
CA LYS A 188 1.34 14.19 -3.53
C LYS A 188 0.40 13.04 -3.17
N VAL A 189 0.66 11.84 -3.68
CA VAL A 189 -0.08 10.63 -3.33
C VAL A 189 0.27 10.24 -1.90
N SER A 190 -0.74 10.11 -1.03
CA SER A 190 -0.55 9.56 0.31
C SER A 190 -0.30 8.06 0.21
N VAL A 191 0.57 7.53 1.06
CA VAL A 191 0.95 6.12 1.00
C VAL A 191 0.76 5.46 2.36
N LEU A 192 0.06 4.32 2.39
CA LEU A 192 0.06 3.40 3.51
C LEU A 192 0.83 2.15 3.10
N LEU A 193 2.04 2.01 3.65
CA LEU A 193 3.00 0.98 3.32
C LEU A 193 3.01 -0.11 4.37
N VAL A 194 2.64 -1.32 4.01
CA VAL A 194 2.85 -2.52 4.83
C VAL A 194 4.18 -3.15 4.44
N GLU A 195 5.06 -3.38 5.39
CA GLU A 195 6.36 -4.01 5.16
C GLU A 195 6.77 -4.89 6.34
N GLN A 196 7.38 -6.02 6.02
CA GLN A 196 8.05 -6.85 7.02
C GLN A 196 9.44 -6.28 7.35
N ASN A 197 10.14 -5.72 6.37
CA ASN A 197 11.42 -5.06 6.60
C ASN A 197 11.22 -3.66 7.21
N SER A 198 11.14 -3.63 8.55
CA SER A 198 10.92 -2.39 9.31
C SER A 198 11.94 -1.30 8.98
N ARG A 199 13.21 -1.67 8.74
CA ARG A 199 14.27 -0.69 8.47
C ARG A 199 14.04 0.07 7.16
N ILE A 200 13.55 -0.62 6.13
CA ILE A 200 13.22 0.04 4.86
C ILE A 200 11.96 0.89 5.04
N ALA A 201 10.91 0.34 5.63
CA ALA A 201 9.66 1.03 5.85
C ALA A 201 9.85 2.34 6.64
N LEU A 202 10.59 2.28 7.76
CA LEU A 202 10.86 3.43 8.61
C LEU A 202 11.74 4.50 7.95
N LYS A 203 12.62 4.11 7.00
CA LYS A 203 13.45 5.07 6.27
C LYS A 203 12.68 5.91 5.25
N ILE A 204 11.57 5.39 4.72
CA ILE A 204 10.81 6.05 3.64
C ILE A 204 9.44 6.58 4.09
N SER A 205 9.09 6.42 5.35
CA SER A 205 7.84 6.93 5.92
C SER A 205 8.09 8.04 6.94
N ALA A 206 7.11 8.92 7.11
CA ALA A 206 7.13 9.99 8.11
C ALA A 206 6.79 9.46 9.51
N ARG A 207 5.74 8.62 9.58
CA ARG A 207 5.25 7.97 10.80
C ARG A 207 5.07 6.48 10.57
N ALA A 208 5.04 5.73 11.66
CA ALA A 208 4.72 4.31 11.58
C ALA A 208 3.88 3.83 12.78
N TYR A 209 3.18 2.74 12.53
CA TYR A 209 2.48 1.94 13.53
C TYR A 209 3.08 0.54 13.53
N ALA A 210 3.55 0.10 14.69
CA ALA A 210 4.05 -1.26 14.88
C ALA A 210 2.92 -2.11 15.47
N LEU A 211 2.57 -3.18 14.73
CA LEU A 211 1.49 -4.10 15.11
C LEU A 211 2.06 -5.35 15.76
N SER A 212 1.36 -5.81 16.79
CA SER A 212 1.55 -7.11 17.43
C SER A 212 0.20 -7.76 17.68
N THR A 213 0.03 -9.02 17.33
CA THR A 213 -1.19 -9.81 17.62
C THR A 213 -2.52 -9.08 17.36
N GLY A 214 -2.59 -8.35 16.24
CA GLY A 214 -3.80 -7.65 15.81
C GLY A 214 -4.05 -6.30 16.47
N ALA A 215 -3.11 -5.77 17.27
CA ALA A 215 -3.23 -4.47 17.92
C ALA A 215 -2.03 -3.56 17.58
N VAL A 216 -2.22 -2.25 17.72
CA VAL A 216 -1.12 -1.27 17.64
C VAL A 216 -0.36 -1.31 18.96
N ALA A 217 0.88 -1.79 18.93
CA ALA A 217 1.75 -1.86 20.09
C ALA A 217 2.56 -0.57 20.31
N LEU A 218 3.03 0.05 19.21
CA LEU A 218 3.78 1.29 19.21
C LEU A 218 3.37 2.15 18.01
N SER A 219 3.41 3.47 18.18
CA SER A 219 3.25 4.42 17.09
C SER A 219 4.10 5.66 17.33
N GLY A 220 4.54 6.33 16.28
CA GLY A 220 5.34 7.53 16.38
C GLY A 220 6.01 7.93 15.09
N ARG A 221 6.92 8.89 15.16
CA ARG A 221 7.76 9.31 14.03
C ARG A 221 8.70 8.18 13.65
N SER A 222 8.79 7.91 12.36
CA SER A 222 9.63 6.80 11.84
C SER A 222 11.09 6.92 12.25
N ALA A 223 11.64 8.15 12.32
CA ALA A 223 13.00 8.40 12.75
C ALA A 223 13.26 7.99 14.22
N GLU A 224 12.25 8.15 15.10
CA GLU A 224 12.31 7.73 16.49
C GLU A 224 12.22 6.20 16.62
N LEU A 225 11.25 5.61 15.92
CA LEU A 225 11.01 4.16 15.93
C LEU A 225 12.17 3.36 15.30
N LEU A 226 12.93 3.95 14.37
CA LEU A 226 14.07 3.29 13.72
C LEU A 226 15.15 2.85 14.73
N ASN A 227 15.29 3.58 15.82
CA ASN A 227 16.28 3.33 16.87
C ASN A 227 15.65 2.76 18.15
N ASP A 228 14.34 2.54 18.20
CA ASP A 228 13.64 2.03 19.38
C ASP A 228 13.85 0.51 19.52
N GLU A 229 14.45 0.08 20.64
CA GLU A 229 14.69 -1.32 20.93
C GLU A 229 13.38 -2.14 21.05
N ARG A 230 12.27 -1.51 21.41
CA ARG A 230 10.95 -2.16 21.46
C ARG A 230 10.50 -2.62 20.08
N VAL A 231 10.79 -1.85 19.03
CA VAL A 231 10.50 -2.26 17.64
C VAL A 231 11.26 -3.54 17.30
N LYS A 232 12.54 -3.67 17.72
CA LYS A 232 13.31 -4.89 17.50
C LYS A 232 12.72 -6.09 18.23
N LYS A 233 12.29 -5.90 19.49
CA LYS A 233 11.67 -6.98 20.28
C LYS A 233 10.40 -7.53 19.65
N LEU A 234 9.56 -6.69 19.05
CA LEU A 234 8.33 -7.11 18.35
C LEU A 234 8.58 -8.13 17.22
N TYR A 235 9.77 -8.11 16.61
CA TYR A 235 10.16 -9.07 15.57
C TYR A 235 10.78 -10.37 16.12
N LEU A 236 11.26 -10.34 17.36
CA LEU A 236 11.86 -11.50 18.03
C LEU A 236 10.85 -12.34 18.82
N GLY A 237 9.55 -11.96 18.76
CA GLY A 237 8.48 -12.65 19.49
C GLY A 237 8.44 -12.30 21.00
N GLY A 238 9.13 -11.23 21.41
CA GLY A 238 9.05 -10.71 22.77
C GLY A 238 7.76 -9.92 23.01
N GLU A 239 7.11 -10.13 24.16
CA GLU A 239 6.09 -9.21 24.67
C GLU A 239 6.74 -7.88 25.08
N LEU A 240 6.01 -6.76 24.88
CA LEU A 240 6.45 -5.41 25.27
C LEU A 240 6.16 -5.16 26.74
#